data_73248f27a4577110c180fbd1b216f8b1
#
_entry.id   73248f27a4577110c180fbd1b216f8b1
#
_cell.length_a   1.000
_cell.length_b   1.000
_cell.length_c   1.000
_cell.angle_alpha   90.00
_cell.angle_beta   90.00
_cell.angle_gamma   90.00
#
_symmetry.space_group_name_H-M   'P 1'
#
loop_
_entity.id
_entity.type
_entity.pdbx_description
1 polymer ?
#
loop_
_entity_poly.entity_id
_entity_poly.type
_entity_poly.pdbx_seq_one_letter_code
_entity_poly.pdbx_strand_id
1 'polypeptide(L)'
;VRSTRLLICALLMPAYVGLRVLLLSIDARPMPGHVVTLAYTSVLMLVQLGLVALIAGLQLRLRNTLAVVIPTMFLLIGVMGLENSVVSVSAEPTTVLMALAVFHDLFLMIFAGVLGHMISFIVREPNILLPAALFAALVDYWNVTWGILSKAIISRPEVVARLSVTVPTPVGCASTIGMGDFVFWALFFGVLYRFNMNTKAAFWLGYALLTASMVLVMVVGGAIPALVPMGLAIIASNIRLFKLNREELLATVYVGLILFVFLAISAILFVRS
;
A
#
# COMPACT_ATOMS: atom_id res chain seq x y z
N VAL A 1 11.22 -4.48 22.92
CA VAL A 1 10.40 -3.84 21.84
C VAL A 1 10.60 -4.53 20.49
N ARG A 2 11.84 -4.76 20.03
CA ARG A 2 12.13 -5.41 18.73
C ARG A 2 11.70 -6.89 18.71
N SER A 3 11.98 -7.64 19.76
CA SER A 3 11.56 -9.04 19.89
C SER A 3 10.03 -9.20 19.88
N THR A 4 9.32 -8.30 20.55
CA THR A 4 7.85 -8.29 20.56
C THR A 4 7.29 -8.02 19.17
N ARG A 5 7.86 -7.09 18.40
CA ARG A 5 7.42 -6.81 17.03
C ARG A 5 7.70 -8.00 16.10
N LEU A 6 8.85 -8.66 16.22
CA LEU A 6 9.15 -9.88 15.48
C LEU A 6 8.14 -10.99 15.79
N LEU A 7 7.79 -11.19 17.06
CA LEU A 7 6.77 -12.17 17.46
C LEU A 7 5.40 -11.83 16.85
N ILE A 8 4.99 -10.56 16.88
CA ILE A 8 3.72 -10.12 16.29
C ILE A 8 3.74 -10.31 14.76
N CYS A 9 4.83 -9.98 14.07
CA CYS A 9 4.97 -10.28 12.63
C CYS A 9 4.84 -11.78 12.35
N ALA A 10 5.51 -12.62 13.15
CA ALA A 10 5.46 -14.08 13.02
C ALA A 10 4.06 -14.65 13.25
N LEU A 11 3.23 -14.00 14.06
CA LEU A 11 1.83 -14.39 14.29
C LEU A 11 0.89 -13.83 13.20
N LEU A 12 1.14 -12.62 12.71
CA LEU A 12 0.29 -12.02 11.68
C LEU A 12 0.46 -12.67 10.31
N MET A 13 1.63 -13.20 9.97
CA MET A 13 1.83 -13.90 8.70
C MET A 13 0.92 -15.13 8.55
N PRO A 14 0.89 -16.11 9.48
CA PRO A 14 -0.03 -17.23 9.38
C PRO A 14 -1.50 -16.80 9.53
N ALA A 15 -1.79 -15.76 10.33
CA ALA A 15 -3.14 -15.20 10.42
C ALA A 15 -3.60 -14.62 9.07
N TYR A 16 -2.72 -13.92 8.33
CA TYR A 16 -3.01 -13.45 6.99
C TYR A 16 -3.28 -14.61 6.03
N VAL A 17 -2.40 -15.63 6.02
CA VAL A 17 -2.56 -16.83 5.19
C VAL A 17 -3.88 -17.53 5.48
N GLY A 18 -4.20 -17.76 6.76
CA GLY A 18 -5.45 -18.39 7.19
C GLY A 18 -6.68 -17.59 6.77
N LEU A 19 -6.65 -16.26 6.96
CA LEU A 19 -7.72 -15.37 6.54
C LEU A 19 -7.89 -15.38 5.01
N ARG A 20 -6.79 -15.38 4.25
CA ARG A 20 -6.81 -15.41 2.80
C ARG A 20 -7.33 -16.73 2.24
N VAL A 21 -6.91 -17.85 2.82
CA VAL A 21 -7.44 -19.20 2.45
C VAL A 21 -8.94 -19.31 2.77
N LEU A 22 -9.37 -18.80 3.93
CA LEU A 22 -10.78 -18.75 4.28
C LEU A 22 -11.60 -17.96 3.24
N LEU A 23 -11.04 -16.85 2.74
CA LEU A 23 -11.67 -16.04 1.69
C LEU A 23 -11.86 -16.81 0.38
N LEU A 24 -10.80 -17.42 -0.08
CA LEU A 24 -10.84 -18.19 -1.31
C LEU A 24 -11.90 -19.30 -1.24
N SER A 25 -12.14 -19.83 -0.03
CA SER A 25 -13.21 -20.81 0.21
C SER A 25 -14.62 -20.18 0.17
N ILE A 26 -14.75 -18.88 0.44
CA ILE A 26 -16.02 -18.14 0.41
C ILE A 26 -16.31 -17.62 -1.01
N ASP A 27 -15.29 -17.20 -1.77
CA ASP A 27 -15.43 -16.71 -3.16
C ASP A 27 -16.09 -17.76 -4.10
N ALA A 28 -16.04 -19.05 -3.72
CA ALA A 28 -16.73 -20.12 -4.44
C ALA A 28 -18.26 -20.18 -4.18
N ARG A 29 -18.81 -19.31 -3.31
CA ARG A 29 -20.23 -19.26 -2.95
C ARG A 29 -20.84 -17.91 -3.34
N PRO A 30 -22.16 -17.84 -3.70
CA PRO A 30 -22.83 -16.57 -3.93
C PRO A 30 -22.71 -15.70 -2.66
N MET A 31 -22.07 -14.55 -2.81
CA MET A 31 -21.66 -13.70 -1.70
C MET A 31 -22.85 -13.15 -0.88
N PRO A 32 -22.79 -13.20 0.45
CA PRO A 32 -23.73 -12.52 1.30
C PRO A 32 -23.45 -11.02 1.26
N GLY A 33 -24.41 -10.21 0.80
CA GLY A 33 -24.54 -8.74 0.82
C GLY A 33 -23.30 -7.85 1.00
N HIS A 34 -23.36 -6.67 0.41
CA HIS A 34 -22.28 -5.66 0.38
C HIS A 34 -21.61 -5.36 1.75
N VAL A 35 -22.37 -5.44 2.85
CA VAL A 35 -21.87 -5.14 4.21
C VAL A 35 -20.87 -6.18 4.69
N VAL A 36 -21.13 -7.46 4.46
CA VAL A 36 -20.24 -8.54 4.92
C VAL A 36 -18.93 -8.49 4.19
N THR A 37 -18.95 -8.22 2.89
CA THR A 37 -17.72 -8.13 2.10
C THR A 37 -16.93 -6.89 2.48
N LEU A 38 -17.59 -5.75 2.75
CA LEU A 38 -16.92 -4.55 3.22
C LEU A 38 -16.21 -4.80 4.57
N ALA A 39 -16.90 -5.41 5.52
CA ALA A 39 -16.33 -5.76 6.82
C ALA A 39 -15.10 -6.67 6.64
N TYR A 40 -15.22 -7.64 5.79
CA TYR A 40 -14.19 -8.61 5.49
C TYR A 40 -12.96 -7.99 4.82
N THR A 41 -13.17 -7.19 3.78
CA THR A 41 -12.11 -6.44 3.09
C THR A 41 -11.40 -5.50 4.06
N SER A 42 -12.15 -4.85 4.97
CA SER A 42 -11.58 -3.96 5.99
C SER A 42 -10.69 -4.75 6.96
N VAL A 43 -11.10 -5.93 7.41
CA VAL A 43 -10.27 -6.78 8.28
C VAL A 43 -9.00 -7.23 7.56
N LEU A 44 -9.11 -7.65 6.30
CA LEU A 44 -7.94 -8.04 5.50
C LEU A 44 -6.96 -6.86 5.34
N MET A 45 -7.47 -5.68 5.00
CA MET A 45 -6.68 -4.46 4.89
C MET A 45 -6.01 -4.10 6.21
N LEU A 46 -6.70 -4.27 7.36
CA LEU A 46 -6.11 -4.05 8.67
C LEU A 46 -4.90 -4.94 8.92
N VAL A 47 -4.99 -6.22 8.59
CA VAL A 47 -3.89 -7.19 8.74
C VAL A 47 -2.73 -6.84 7.81
N GLN A 48 -3.01 -6.50 6.55
CA GLN A 48 -2.01 -6.12 5.55
C GLN A 48 -1.24 -4.86 5.97
N LEU A 49 -1.95 -3.78 6.27
CA LEU A 49 -1.36 -2.52 6.72
C LEU A 49 -0.60 -2.69 8.05
N GLY A 50 -1.15 -3.50 8.96
CA GLY A 50 -0.50 -3.85 10.23
C GLY A 50 0.82 -4.59 10.01
N LEU A 51 0.83 -5.59 9.15
CA LEU A 51 2.03 -6.35 8.81
C LEU A 51 3.12 -5.44 8.22
N VAL A 52 2.78 -4.63 7.23
CA VAL A 52 3.72 -3.72 6.57
C VAL A 52 4.26 -2.67 7.56
N ALA A 53 3.40 -2.07 8.39
CA ALA A 53 3.83 -1.11 9.41
C ALA A 53 4.75 -1.74 10.46
N LEU A 54 4.50 -2.99 10.86
CA LEU A 54 5.35 -3.73 11.81
C LEU A 54 6.70 -4.09 11.20
N ILE A 55 6.75 -4.51 9.92
CA ILE A 55 8.00 -4.78 9.21
C ILE A 55 8.86 -3.50 9.20
N ALA A 56 8.29 -2.36 8.83
CA ALA A 56 8.98 -1.07 8.89
C ALA A 56 9.43 -0.73 10.33
N GLY A 57 8.62 -1.12 11.33
CA GLY A 57 8.89 -0.93 12.75
C GLY A 57 10.02 -1.81 13.32
N LEU A 58 10.50 -2.82 12.60
CA LEU A 58 11.65 -3.64 13.03
C LEU A 58 12.94 -2.83 13.08
N GLN A 59 13.01 -1.70 12.40
CA GLN A 59 14.15 -0.78 12.38
C GLN A 59 15.47 -1.53 12.11
N LEU A 60 15.47 -2.31 11.02
CA LEU A 60 16.64 -3.05 10.59
C LEU A 60 17.75 -2.07 10.18
N ARG A 61 19.01 -2.42 10.44
CA ARG A 61 20.15 -1.67 9.89
C ARG A 61 20.15 -1.81 8.36
N LEU A 62 20.62 -0.80 7.63
CA LEU A 62 20.62 -0.79 6.17
C LEU A 62 21.21 -2.08 5.56
N ARG A 63 22.35 -2.57 6.09
CA ARG A 63 22.95 -3.83 5.64
C ARG A 63 22.03 -5.05 5.81
N ASN A 64 21.32 -5.11 6.93
CA ASN A 64 20.37 -6.19 7.21
C ASN A 64 19.11 -6.05 6.37
N THR A 65 18.71 -4.81 6.06
CA THR A 65 17.58 -4.53 5.17
C THR A 65 17.87 -5.03 3.75
N LEU A 66 19.05 -4.73 3.21
CA LEU A 66 19.49 -5.25 1.91
C LEU A 66 19.56 -6.78 1.90
N ALA A 67 20.04 -7.39 3.00
CA ALA A 67 20.08 -8.85 3.13
C ALA A 67 18.70 -9.52 3.15
N VAL A 68 17.62 -8.75 3.37
CA VAL A 68 16.23 -9.26 3.30
C VAL A 68 15.57 -8.87 1.97
N VAL A 69 15.81 -7.66 1.44
CA VAL A 69 15.24 -7.19 0.16
C VAL A 69 15.61 -8.13 -0.98
N ILE A 70 16.90 -8.48 -1.10
CA ILE A 70 17.38 -9.29 -2.22
C ILE A 70 16.71 -10.68 -2.26
N PRO A 71 16.73 -11.50 -1.19
CA PRO A 71 16.08 -12.80 -1.23
C PRO A 71 14.56 -12.70 -1.37
N THR A 72 13.90 -11.72 -0.77
CA THR A 72 12.44 -11.55 -0.93
C THR A 72 12.07 -11.17 -2.37
N MET A 73 12.90 -10.37 -3.06
CA MET A 73 12.73 -10.08 -4.48
C MET A 73 12.85 -11.36 -5.33
N PHE A 74 13.87 -12.20 -5.08
CA PHE A 74 14.03 -13.46 -5.80
C PHE A 74 12.89 -14.44 -5.54
N LEU A 75 12.39 -14.51 -4.28
CA LEU A 75 11.25 -15.34 -3.94
C LEU A 75 9.97 -14.86 -4.64
N LEU A 76 9.75 -13.54 -4.70
CA LEU A 76 8.61 -12.97 -5.41
C LEU A 76 8.67 -13.30 -6.90
N ILE A 77 9.82 -13.10 -7.54
CA ILE A 77 10.01 -13.45 -8.97
C ILE A 77 9.83 -14.96 -9.18
N GLY A 78 10.33 -15.80 -8.28
CA GLY A 78 10.16 -17.25 -8.33
C GLY A 78 8.70 -17.68 -8.26
N VAL A 79 7.92 -17.10 -7.35
CA VAL A 79 6.48 -17.37 -7.23
C VAL A 79 5.74 -16.92 -8.48
N MET A 80 6.02 -15.73 -9.00
CA MET A 80 5.45 -15.24 -10.27
C MET A 80 5.77 -16.18 -11.45
N GLY A 81 6.98 -16.73 -11.49
CA GLY A 81 7.38 -17.70 -12.50
C GLY A 81 6.62 -19.02 -12.40
N LEU A 82 6.43 -19.51 -11.16
CA LEU A 82 5.64 -20.71 -10.89
C LEU A 82 4.17 -20.52 -11.24
N GLU A 83 3.57 -19.39 -10.88
CA GLU A 83 2.18 -19.04 -11.27
C GLU A 83 2.00 -19.12 -12.78
N ASN A 84 2.90 -18.50 -13.56
CA ASN A 84 2.84 -18.56 -15.01
C ASN A 84 2.95 -19.98 -15.55
N SER A 85 3.83 -20.80 -14.98
CA SER A 85 4.02 -22.18 -15.40
C SER A 85 2.79 -23.03 -15.10
N VAL A 86 2.14 -22.84 -13.94
CA VAL A 86 0.94 -23.57 -13.57
C VAL A 86 -0.26 -23.12 -14.41
N VAL A 87 -0.43 -21.82 -14.67
CA VAL A 87 -1.48 -21.28 -15.53
C VAL A 87 -1.36 -21.81 -16.97
N SER A 88 -0.13 -21.97 -17.48
CA SER A 88 0.08 -22.51 -18.82
C SER A 88 -0.27 -24.00 -18.98
N VAL A 89 -0.28 -24.75 -17.88
CA VAL A 89 -0.56 -26.20 -17.87
C VAL A 89 -2.00 -26.52 -17.50
N SER A 90 -2.61 -25.75 -16.59
CA SER A 90 -3.97 -26.00 -16.10
C SER A 90 -4.90 -24.83 -16.42
N ALA A 91 -5.99 -25.10 -17.15
CA ALA A 91 -7.02 -24.10 -17.45
C ALA A 91 -7.95 -23.82 -16.26
N GLU A 92 -7.96 -24.67 -15.24
CA GLU A 92 -8.83 -24.57 -14.06
C GLU A 92 -8.06 -24.01 -12.85
N PRO A 93 -8.72 -23.21 -11.99
CA PRO A 93 -8.10 -22.73 -10.76
C PRO A 93 -7.84 -23.90 -9.80
N THR A 94 -6.60 -24.36 -9.79
CA THR A 94 -6.16 -25.44 -8.90
C THR A 94 -5.87 -24.91 -7.50
N THR A 95 -5.96 -25.78 -6.48
CA THR A 95 -5.55 -25.45 -5.10
C THR A 95 -4.10 -24.91 -5.06
N VAL A 96 -3.27 -25.36 -6.00
CA VAL A 96 -1.89 -24.89 -6.13
C VAL A 96 -1.84 -23.42 -6.55
N LEU A 97 -2.64 -22.98 -7.53
CA LEU A 97 -2.73 -21.59 -7.94
C LEU A 97 -3.21 -20.68 -6.80
N MET A 98 -4.21 -21.14 -6.04
CA MET A 98 -4.70 -20.42 -4.87
C MET A 98 -3.61 -20.25 -3.80
N ALA A 99 -2.85 -21.31 -3.53
CA ALA A 99 -1.72 -21.23 -2.60
C ALA A 99 -0.63 -20.29 -3.10
N LEU A 100 -0.27 -20.35 -4.38
CA LEU A 100 0.72 -19.46 -4.99
C LEU A 100 0.29 -18.01 -4.90
N ALA A 101 -0.98 -17.68 -5.17
CA ALA A 101 -1.50 -16.32 -5.05
C ALA A 101 -1.39 -15.77 -3.61
N VAL A 102 -1.63 -16.60 -2.59
CA VAL A 102 -1.45 -16.19 -1.19
C VAL A 102 0.02 -15.93 -0.87
N PHE A 103 0.94 -16.76 -1.34
CA PHE A 103 2.38 -16.56 -1.17
C PHE A 103 2.88 -15.34 -1.95
N HIS A 104 2.36 -15.11 -3.16
CA HIS A 104 2.63 -13.93 -3.96
C HIS A 104 2.29 -12.66 -3.18
N ASP A 105 1.06 -12.54 -2.69
CA ASP A 105 0.61 -11.42 -1.88
C ASP A 105 1.50 -11.20 -0.65
N LEU A 106 1.85 -12.28 0.05
CA LEU A 106 2.68 -12.21 1.25
C LEU A 106 4.10 -11.71 0.94
N PHE A 107 4.76 -12.28 -0.07
CA PHE A 107 6.10 -11.85 -0.46
C PHE A 107 6.12 -10.43 -1.02
N LEU A 108 5.07 -10.03 -1.74
CA LEU A 108 4.92 -8.67 -2.24
C LEU A 108 4.82 -7.67 -1.07
N MET A 109 4.03 -7.96 -0.03
CA MET A 109 3.94 -7.10 1.15
C MET A 109 5.25 -7.06 1.95
N ILE A 110 5.95 -8.19 2.11
CA ILE A 110 7.24 -8.22 2.80
C ILE A 110 8.26 -7.41 2.01
N PHE A 111 8.35 -7.61 0.71
CA PHE A 111 9.25 -6.89 -0.17
C PHE A 111 8.96 -5.39 -0.13
N ALA A 112 7.70 -4.97 -0.31
CA ALA A 112 7.28 -3.58 -0.25
C ALA A 112 7.56 -2.95 1.13
N GLY A 113 7.29 -3.69 2.21
CA GLY A 113 7.55 -3.26 3.58
C GLY A 113 9.04 -3.01 3.86
N VAL A 114 9.90 -3.92 3.41
CA VAL A 114 11.36 -3.80 3.60
C VAL A 114 11.93 -2.73 2.67
N LEU A 115 11.45 -2.63 1.43
CA LEU A 115 11.85 -1.61 0.47
C LEU A 115 11.47 -0.20 0.97
N GLY A 116 10.23 0.00 1.43
CA GLY A 116 9.79 1.27 2.01
C GLY A 116 10.59 1.65 3.24
N HIS A 117 10.89 0.68 4.11
CA HIS A 117 11.80 0.91 5.25
C HIS A 117 13.21 1.33 4.78
N MET A 118 13.75 0.71 3.74
CA MET A 118 15.04 1.09 3.15
C MET A 118 15.01 2.53 2.64
N ILE A 119 13.98 2.91 1.89
CA ILE A 119 13.82 4.27 1.38
C ILE A 119 13.67 5.27 2.53
N SER A 120 13.08 4.89 3.67
CA SER A 120 12.93 5.75 4.83
C SER A 120 14.26 6.31 5.37
N PHE A 121 15.41 5.66 5.11
CA PHE A 121 16.72 6.16 5.51
C PHE A 121 17.14 7.46 4.78
N ILE A 122 16.55 7.74 3.62
CA ILE A 122 16.79 8.98 2.86
C ILE A 122 16.24 10.19 3.62
N VAL A 123 15.14 10.00 4.35
CA VAL A 123 14.52 11.05 5.16
C VAL A 123 15.35 11.27 6.42
N ARG A 124 16.14 12.33 6.45
CA ARG A 124 17.07 12.63 7.56
C ARG A 124 16.41 13.37 8.71
N GLU A 125 15.35 14.10 8.46
CA GLU A 125 14.64 14.95 9.41
C GLU A 125 13.14 14.70 9.35
N PRO A 126 12.41 14.78 10.50
CA PRO A 126 10.97 14.53 10.52
C PRO A 126 10.19 15.54 9.68
N ASN A 127 10.66 16.77 9.54
CA ASN A 127 9.99 17.83 8.77
C ASN A 127 9.88 17.51 7.28
N ILE A 128 10.81 16.72 6.71
CA ILE A 128 10.80 16.28 5.30
C ILE A 128 9.59 15.39 5.03
N LEU A 129 9.05 14.73 6.05
CA LEU A 129 7.90 13.85 5.90
C LEU A 129 6.65 14.58 5.39
N LEU A 130 6.49 15.85 5.77
CA LEU A 130 5.33 16.66 5.35
C LEU A 130 5.34 16.94 3.84
N PRO A 131 6.39 17.54 3.23
CA PRO A 131 6.43 17.70 1.79
C PRO A 131 6.46 16.35 1.03
N ALA A 132 7.09 15.33 1.59
CA ALA A 132 7.11 13.99 0.98
C ALA A 132 5.72 13.36 0.92
N ALA A 133 4.93 13.44 2.00
CA ALA A 133 3.56 12.94 2.02
C ALA A 133 2.64 13.73 1.08
N LEU A 134 2.79 15.06 1.03
CA LEU A 134 2.04 15.90 0.11
C LEU A 134 2.39 15.57 -1.35
N PHE A 135 3.67 15.45 -1.67
CA PHE A 135 4.14 15.07 -3.00
C PHE A 135 3.60 13.71 -3.42
N ALA A 136 3.72 12.71 -2.55
CA ALA A 136 3.23 11.37 -2.81
C ALA A 136 1.72 11.35 -3.10
N ALA A 137 0.92 12.05 -2.29
CA ALA A 137 -0.53 12.17 -2.46
C ALA A 137 -0.90 12.84 -3.79
N LEU A 138 -0.21 13.91 -4.17
CA LEU A 138 -0.46 14.64 -5.41
C LEU A 138 -0.08 13.81 -6.65
N VAL A 139 1.08 13.14 -6.61
CA VAL A 139 1.52 12.27 -7.72
C VAL A 139 0.59 11.08 -7.88
N ASP A 140 0.12 10.49 -6.80
CA ASP A 140 -0.84 9.39 -6.83
C ASP A 140 -2.19 9.84 -7.41
N TYR A 141 -2.69 10.99 -6.95
CA TYR A 141 -3.90 11.58 -7.52
C TYR A 141 -3.79 11.81 -9.04
N TRP A 142 -2.64 12.33 -9.50
CA TRP A 142 -2.39 12.52 -10.92
C TRP A 142 -2.34 11.19 -11.68
N ASN A 143 -1.62 10.19 -11.14
CA ASN A 143 -1.49 8.88 -11.75
C ASN A 143 -2.83 8.16 -11.91
N VAL A 144 -3.70 8.25 -10.91
CA VAL A 144 -5.02 7.60 -10.93
C VAL A 144 -5.97 8.32 -11.90
N THR A 145 -5.91 9.67 -11.96
CA THR A 145 -6.86 10.45 -12.77
C THR A 145 -6.46 10.57 -14.25
N TRP A 146 -5.19 10.86 -14.53
CA TRP A 146 -4.72 11.17 -15.89
C TRP A 146 -3.41 10.51 -16.28
N GLY A 147 -2.80 9.74 -15.39
CA GLY A 147 -1.42 9.29 -15.51
C GLY A 147 -1.21 8.03 -16.34
N ILE A 148 0.05 7.64 -16.38
CA ILE A 148 0.54 6.44 -17.05
C ILE A 148 -0.11 5.19 -16.44
N LEU A 149 -0.39 5.20 -15.13
CA LEU A 149 -0.97 4.06 -14.43
C LEU A 149 -2.41 3.77 -14.91
N SER A 150 -3.24 4.79 -15.12
CA SER A 150 -4.59 4.61 -15.66
C SER A 150 -4.55 4.00 -17.07
N LYS A 151 -3.59 4.42 -17.91
CA LYS A 151 -3.36 3.85 -19.24
C LYS A 151 -2.79 2.43 -19.16
N ALA A 152 -1.89 2.15 -18.21
CA ALA A 152 -1.30 0.83 -18.00
C ALA A 152 -2.33 -0.21 -17.52
N ILE A 153 -3.27 0.19 -16.66
CA ILE A 153 -4.39 -0.66 -16.23
C ILE A 153 -5.22 -1.12 -17.42
N ILE A 154 -5.44 -0.24 -18.38
CA ILE A 154 -6.22 -0.53 -19.59
C ILE A 154 -5.42 -1.37 -20.59
N SER A 155 -4.14 -1.03 -20.81
CA SER A 155 -3.31 -1.63 -21.87
C SER A 155 -2.62 -2.93 -21.45
N ARG A 156 -2.29 -3.08 -20.18
CA ARG A 156 -1.57 -4.25 -19.63
C ARG A 156 -2.07 -4.64 -18.23
N PRO A 157 -3.33 -5.08 -18.10
CA PRO A 157 -3.93 -5.43 -16.80
C PRO A 157 -3.14 -6.53 -16.06
N GLU A 158 -2.51 -7.45 -16.80
CA GLU A 158 -1.69 -8.52 -16.22
C GLU A 158 -0.49 -8.03 -15.43
N VAL A 159 0.20 -6.98 -15.90
CA VAL A 159 1.35 -6.40 -15.21
C VAL A 159 0.91 -5.71 -13.91
N VAL A 160 -0.22 -5.01 -13.95
CA VAL A 160 -0.78 -4.36 -12.77
C VAL A 160 -1.22 -5.39 -11.74
N ALA A 161 -1.90 -6.46 -12.16
CA ALA A 161 -2.31 -7.55 -11.27
C ALA A 161 -1.12 -8.20 -10.55
N ARG A 162 0.02 -8.35 -11.23
CA ARG A 162 1.25 -8.92 -10.63
C ARG A 162 1.94 -8.01 -9.61
N LEU A 163 1.74 -6.71 -9.71
CA LEU A 163 2.32 -5.71 -8.80
C LEU A 163 1.30 -5.20 -7.80
N SER A 164 0.21 -5.91 -7.60
CA SER A 164 -0.85 -5.54 -6.67
C SER A 164 -1.35 -6.76 -5.90
N VAL A 165 -1.83 -6.50 -4.69
CA VAL A 165 -2.54 -7.48 -3.88
C VAL A 165 -4.02 -7.38 -4.20
N THR A 166 -4.61 -8.47 -4.64
CA THR A 166 -6.03 -8.54 -4.96
C THR A 166 -6.84 -8.67 -3.68
N VAL A 167 -7.78 -7.76 -3.48
CA VAL A 167 -8.73 -7.81 -2.39
C VAL A 167 -10.10 -8.15 -2.96
N PRO A 168 -10.71 -9.27 -2.58
CA PRO A 168 -12.04 -9.63 -3.07
C PRO A 168 -13.07 -8.58 -2.66
N THR A 169 -13.89 -8.16 -3.63
CA THR A 169 -14.99 -7.23 -3.41
C THR A 169 -16.31 -7.85 -3.88
N PRO A 170 -17.47 -7.50 -3.27
CA PRO A 170 -18.76 -8.12 -3.55
C PRO A 170 -19.30 -7.82 -4.94
N VAL A 171 -18.81 -6.81 -5.60
CA VAL A 171 -19.40 -6.23 -6.84
C VAL A 171 -18.73 -6.81 -8.10
N GLY A 172 -17.91 -7.86 -7.98
CA GLY A 172 -17.19 -8.43 -9.13
C GLY A 172 -16.04 -7.57 -9.64
N CYS A 173 -15.85 -6.38 -9.07
CA CYS A 173 -14.68 -5.54 -9.33
C CYS A 173 -13.61 -5.88 -8.28
N ALA A 174 -12.57 -6.61 -8.66
CA ALA A 174 -11.44 -6.84 -7.76
C ALA A 174 -10.84 -5.48 -7.36
N SER A 175 -10.91 -5.13 -6.07
CA SER A 175 -10.12 -4.01 -5.55
C SER A 175 -8.68 -4.48 -5.43
N THR A 176 -7.75 -3.70 -5.95
CA THR A 176 -6.33 -4.01 -5.88
C THR A 176 -5.60 -2.92 -5.11
N ILE A 177 -4.74 -3.33 -4.19
CA ILE A 177 -3.82 -2.41 -3.51
C ILE A 177 -2.48 -2.57 -4.19
N GLY A 178 -1.97 -1.50 -4.77
CA GLY A 178 -0.70 -1.49 -5.47
C GLY A 178 0.49 -1.70 -4.52
N MET A 179 1.55 -2.32 -5.02
CA MET A 179 2.82 -2.44 -4.29
C MET A 179 3.33 -1.07 -3.84
N GLY A 180 3.13 -0.03 -4.66
CA GLY A 180 3.52 1.35 -4.34
C GLY A 180 2.91 1.86 -3.04
N ASP A 181 1.62 1.57 -2.79
CA ASP A 181 0.91 1.99 -1.58
C ASP A 181 1.54 1.37 -0.33
N PHE A 182 1.90 0.09 -0.40
CA PHE A 182 2.60 -0.59 0.70
C PHE A 182 4.02 -0.04 0.92
N VAL A 183 4.74 0.30 -0.16
CA VAL A 183 6.08 0.92 -0.07
C VAL A 183 5.99 2.28 0.63
N PHE A 184 5.04 3.14 0.23
CA PHE A 184 4.85 4.43 0.88
C PHE A 184 4.38 4.30 2.32
N TRP A 185 3.47 3.37 2.60
CA TRP A 185 3.04 3.08 3.97
C TRP A 185 4.22 2.67 4.86
N ALA A 186 5.06 1.75 4.37
CA ALA A 186 6.27 1.34 5.07
C ALA A 186 7.30 2.45 5.23
N LEU A 187 7.46 3.30 4.22
CA LEU A 187 8.32 4.48 4.27
C LEU A 187 7.87 5.42 5.39
N PHE A 188 6.59 5.77 5.42
CA PHE A 188 6.03 6.65 6.44
C PHE A 188 6.23 6.06 7.83
N PHE A 189 5.87 4.80 8.03
CA PHE A 189 6.04 4.13 9.33
C PHE A 189 7.51 3.96 9.71
N GLY A 190 8.41 3.68 8.75
CA GLY A 190 9.84 3.65 8.96
C GLY A 190 10.38 4.96 9.54
N VAL A 191 9.92 6.09 9.00
CA VAL A 191 10.26 7.44 9.50
C VAL A 191 9.63 7.69 10.87
N LEU A 192 8.32 7.42 11.03
CA LEU A 192 7.61 7.62 12.30
C LEU A 192 8.27 6.85 13.46
N TYR A 193 8.65 5.59 13.23
CA TYR A 193 9.32 4.78 14.25
C TYR A 193 10.73 5.30 14.57
N ARG A 194 11.47 5.77 13.56
CA ARG A 194 12.84 6.25 13.74
C ARG A 194 12.89 7.55 14.53
N PHE A 195 11.93 8.45 14.30
CA PHE A 195 11.85 9.74 14.99
C PHE A 195 10.94 9.72 16.23
N ASN A 196 10.51 8.53 16.69
CA ASN A 196 9.63 8.36 17.85
C ASN A 196 8.35 9.21 17.77
N MET A 197 7.77 9.31 16.57
CA MET A 197 6.52 10.05 16.32
C MET A 197 5.29 9.21 16.72
N ASN A 198 4.10 9.78 16.61
CA ASN A 198 2.86 9.13 17.04
C ASN A 198 2.38 8.04 16.06
N THR A 199 3.06 6.89 16.05
CA THR A 199 2.78 5.76 15.16
C THR A 199 1.38 5.16 15.36
N LYS A 200 0.89 5.10 16.63
CA LYS A 200 -0.42 4.50 16.92
C LYS A 200 -1.56 5.33 16.35
N ALA A 201 -1.55 6.65 16.58
CA ALA A 201 -2.58 7.53 16.02
C ALA A 201 -2.51 7.56 14.49
N ALA A 202 -1.30 7.58 13.90
CA ALA A 202 -1.11 7.52 12.46
C ALA A 202 -1.69 6.25 11.84
N PHE A 203 -1.47 5.10 12.50
CA PHE A 203 -2.00 3.82 12.03
C PHE A 203 -3.53 3.78 12.04
N TRP A 204 -4.15 4.09 13.19
CA TRP A 204 -5.60 4.01 13.30
C TRP A 204 -6.33 5.06 12.46
N LEU A 205 -5.77 6.28 12.39
CA LEU A 205 -6.34 7.32 11.53
C LEU A 205 -6.20 6.95 10.05
N GLY A 206 -5.04 6.40 9.64
CA GLY A 206 -4.83 5.93 8.27
C GLY A 206 -5.76 4.79 7.89
N TYR A 207 -5.91 3.80 8.76
CA TYR A 207 -6.86 2.72 8.56
C TYR A 207 -8.31 3.23 8.45
N ALA A 208 -8.71 4.14 9.33
CA ALA A 208 -10.06 4.71 9.31
C ALA A 208 -10.32 5.50 8.02
N LEU A 209 -9.38 6.35 7.59
CA LEU A 209 -9.51 7.13 6.36
C LEU A 209 -9.50 6.25 5.10
N LEU A 210 -8.67 5.21 5.05
CA LEU A 210 -8.67 4.25 3.94
C LEU A 210 -9.98 3.46 3.87
N THR A 211 -10.49 3.00 5.02
CA THR A 211 -11.79 2.33 5.08
C THR A 211 -12.92 3.27 4.64
N ALA A 212 -12.90 4.52 5.09
CA ALA A 212 -13.87 5.53 4.66
C ALA A 212 -13.78 5.81 3.16
N SER A 213 -12.57 5.90 2.60
CA SER A 213 -12.37 6.06 1.16
C SER A 213 -12.91 4.87 0.37
N MET A 214 -12.73 3.66 0.87
CA MET A 214 -13.27 2.45 0.27
C MET A 214 -14.81 2.46 0.25
N VAL A 215 -15.45 2.84 1.37
CA VAL A 215 -16.91 3.01 1.44
C VAL A 215 -17.38 4.08 0.45
N LEU A 216 -16.67 5.20 0.36
CA LEU A 216 -17.00 6.29 -0.54
C LEU A 216 -16.94 5.84 -2.02
N VAL A 217 -15.90 5.09 -2.40
CA VAL A 217 -15.79 4.49 -3.75
C VAL A 217 -16.95 3.55 -4.05
N MET A 218 -17.40 2.76 -3.07
CA MET A 218 -18.55 1.86 -3.27
C MET A 218 -19.87 2.60 -3.47
N VAL A 219 -20.05 3.76 -2.82
CA VAL A 219 -21.31 4.54 -2.88
C VAL A 219 -21.33 5.47 -4.10
N VAL A 220 -20.23 6.16 -4.37
CA VAL A 220 -20.16 7.21 -5.40
C VAL A 220 -19.64 6.67 -6.74
N GLY A 221 -18.91 5.56 -6.69
CA GLY A 221 -18.14 5.05 -7.82
C GLY A 221 -16.82 5.81 -8.01
N GLY A 222 -16.01 5.37 -8.97
CA GLY A 222 -14.72 5.99 -9.28
C GLY A 222 -13.54 5.34 -8.56
N ALA A 223 -12.41 6.02 -8.55
CA ALA A 223 -11.19 5.57 -7.88
C ALA A 223 -10.65 6.70 -6.99
N ILE A 224 -10.31 6.38 -5.76
CA ILE A 224 -9.66 7.32 -4.82
C ILE A 224 -8.22 6.86 -4.63
N PRO A 225 -7.22 7.73 -4.90
CA PRO A 225 -5.82 7.43 -4.67
C PRO A 225 -5.55 7.12 -3.20
N ALA A 226 -4.90 5.99 -2.91
CA ALA A 226 -4.70 5.52 -1.53
C ALA A 226 -3.71 6.39 -0.75
N LEU A 227 -2.74 7.02 -1.42
CA LEU A 227 -1.73 7.86 -0.77
C LEU A 227 -2.31 9.17 -0.23
N VAL A 228 -3.47 9.64 -0.75
CA VAL A 228 -4.14 10.84 -0.20
C VAL A 228 -4.60 10.63 1.25
N PRO A 229 -5.44 9.64 1.56
CA PRO A 229 -5.84 9.36 2.94
C PRO A 229 -4.67 8.93 3.83
N MET A 230 -3.68 8.20 3.29
CA MET A 230 -2.46 7.84 4.03
C MET A 230 -1.65 9.08 4.42
N GLY A 231 -1.37 9.98 3.48
CA GLY A 231 -0.63 11.21 3.72
C GLY A 231 -1.34 12.12 4.72
N LEU A 232 -2.66 12.29 4.58
CA LEU A 232 -3.47 13.05 5.52
C LEU A 232 -3.39 12.49 6.94
N ALA A 233 -3.46 11.17 7.10
CA ALA A 233 -3.36 10.50 8.39
C ALA A 233 -2.01 10.76 9.07
N ILE A 234 -0.92 10.63 8.33
CA ILE A 234 0.44 10.85 8.82
C ILE A 234 0.63 12.29 9.28
N ILE A 235 0.18 13.25 8.46
CA ILE A 235 0.30 14.69 8.75
C ILE A 235 -0.58 15.04 9.95
N ALA A 236 -1.86 14.71 9.93
CA ALA A 236 -2.82 15.09 10.97
C ALA A 236 -2.47 14.50 12.34
N SER A 237 -2.03 13.24 12.40
CA SER A 237 -1.64 12.57 13.65
C SER A 237 -0.35 13.12 14.27
N ASN A 238 0.49 13.81 13.48
CA ASN A 238 1.80 14.27 13.90
C ASN A 238 2.00 15.78 13.70
N ILE A 239 0.97 16.53 13.39
CA ILE A 239 1.05 17.96 13.04
C ILE A 239 1.75 18.81 14.10
N ARG A 240 1.60 18.47 15.39
CA ARG A 240 2.23 19.16 16.52
C ARG A 240 3.73 18.87 16.66
N LEU A 241 4.22 17.84 16.01
CA LEU A 241 5.64 17.43 16.07
C LEU A 241 6.45 18.05 14.94
N PHE A 242 5.81 18.54 13.89
CA PHE A 242 6.49 19.27 12.81
C PHE A 242 6.81 20.69 13.27
N LYS A 243 8.09 20.99 13.35
CA LYS A 243 8.62 22.33 13.69
C LYS A 243 9.26 22.93 12.45
N LEU A 244 8.41 23.36 11.51
CA LEU A 244 8.88 23.95 10.27
C LEU A 244 9.50 25.34 10.54
N ASN A 245 10.72 25.54 10.06
CA ASN A 245 11.29 26.86 9.96
C ASN A 245 10.62 27.61 8.79
N ARG A 246 10.73 28.95 8.76
CA ARG A 246 10.13 29.76 7.68
C ARG A 246 10.58 29.32 6.29
N GLU A 247 11.86 28.98 6.14
CA GLU A 247 12.41 28.48 4.88
C GLU A 247 11.82 27.12 4.47
N GLU A 248 11.68 26.19 5.41
CA GLU A 248 11.08 24.88 5.17
C GLU A 248 9.58 25.00 4.83
N LEU A 249 8.87 25.89 5.50
CA LEU A 249 7.46 26.19 5.20
C LEU A 249 7.32 26.75 3.78
N LEU A 250 8.14 27.75 3.43
CA LEU A 250 8.13 28.35 2.10
C LEU A 250 8.49 27.29 1.03
N ALA A 251 9.54 26.49 1.26
CA ALA A 251 9.91 25.41 0.34
C ALA A 251 8.75 24.42 0.14
N THR A 252 8.07 24.01 1.21
CA THR A 252 6.91 23.11 1.15
C THR A 252 5.75 23.73 0.36
N VAL A 253 5.46 25.01 0.59
CA VAL A 253 4.41 25.74 -0.15
C VAL A 253 4.79 25.90 -1.62
N TYR A 254 6.04 26.23 -1.94
CA TYR A 254 6.50 26.32 -3.33
C TYR A 254 6.42 24.99 -4.06
N VAL A 255 6.88 23.89 -3.44
CA VAL A 255 6.76 22.54 -4.02
C VAL A 255 5.28 22.19 -4.24
N GLY A 256 4.42 22.45 -3.26
CA GLY A 256 2.98 22.23 -3.38
C GLY A 256 2.35 23.04 -4.51
N LEU A 257 2.75 24.33 -4.64
CA LEU A 257 2.26 25.21 -5.70
C LEU A 257 2.72 24.74 -7.09
N ILE A 258 4.01 24.41 -7.25
CA ILE A 258 4.56 23.91 -8.51
C ILE A 258 3.84 22.63 -8.94
N LEU A 259 3.65 21.70 -8.00
CA LEU A 259 2.92 20.45 -8.26
C LEU A 259 1.46 20.72 -8.63
N PHE A 260 0.79 21.62 -7.90
CA PHE A 260 -0.59 22.00 -8.20
C PHE A 260 -0.73 22.60 -9.60
N VAL A 261 0.17 23.50 -9.98
CA VAL A 261 0.20 24.11 -11.33
C VAL A 261 0.46 23.03 -12.39
N PHE A 262 1.41 22.13 -12.14
CA PHE A 262 1.68 21.02 -13.05
C PHE A 262 0.45 20.11 -13.23
N LEU A 263 -0.26 19.79 -12.16
CA LEU A 263 -1.48 18.99 -12.20
C LEU A 263 -2.60 19.72 -12.96
N ALA A 264 -2.77 21.02 -12.72
CA ALA A 264 -3.77 21.83 -13.41
C ALA A 264 -3.50 21.89 -14.93
N ILE A 265 -2.23 22.09 -15.32
CA ILE A 265 -1.84 22.10 -16.74
C ILE A 265 -2.07 20.72 -17.36
N SER A 266 -1.66 19.65 -16.71
CA SER A 266 -1.86 18.28 -17.22
C SER A 266 -3.34 17.93 -17.36
N ALA A 267 -4.20 18.37 -16.43
CA ALA A 267 -5.64 18.21 -16.53
C ALA A 267 -6.23 18.94 -17.75
N ILE A 268 -5.81 20.19 -18.00
CA ILE A 268 -6.27 20.99 -19.15
C ILE A 268 -5.83 20.35 -20.47
N LEU A 269 -4.59 19.89 -20.55
CA LEU A 269 -4.07 19.23 -21.74
C LEU A 269 -4.76 17.89 -22.02
N PHE A 270 -5.09 17.14 -20.97
CA PHE A 270 -5.76 15.85 -21.12
C PHE A 270 -7.25 15.98 -21.51
N VAL A 271 -7.93 17.01 -21.04
CA VAL A 271 -9.34 17.30 -21.45
C VAL A 271 -9.43 17.71 -22.92
N ARG A 272 -8.33 18.21 -23.52
CA ARG A 272 -8.27 18.64 -24.92
C ARG A 272 -7.79 17.57 -25.90
N SER A 273 -7.25 16.44 -25.40
CA SER A 273 -6.80 15.29 -26.21
C SER A 273 -7.85 14.18 -26.24
#